data_b769ee4e364a74bac41beef1397689fe
#
_entry.id   b769ee4e364a74bac41beef1397689fe
#
_cell.length_a   1.000
_cell.length_b   1.000
_cell.length_c   1.000
_cell.angle_alpha   90.00
_cell.angle_beta   90.00
_cell.angle_gamma   90.00
#
_symmetry.space_group_name_H-M   'P 1'
#
loop_
_entity.id
_entity.type
_entity.pdbx_description
1 polymer ?
#
loop_
_entity_poly.entity_id
_entity_poly.type
_entity_poly.pdbx_seq_one_letter_code
_entity_poly.pdbx_strand_id
1 'polypeptide(L)'
;MSVKKSHGALKASAIIALGGGFPQYEGDVDLSEIGQWIRSESIDHKLDNITFFLVHQTCQEKLGGSQVALRLETHLRGGDPYCRKPFFSFVEKMMGYLNQSCAHVQIGGDVYRIEL
;
A
#
# COMPACT_ATOMS: atom_id res chain seq x y z
N MET A 1 -10.85 0.45 -32.26
CA MET A 1 -10.39 0.18 -30.89
C MET A 1 -9.88 -1.25 -30.79
N SER A 2 -8.73 -1.42 -30.18
CA SER A 2 -8.14 -2.75 -29.98
C SER A 2 -8.04 -3.02 -28.48
N VAL A 3 -8.54 -4.16 -28.05
CA VAL A 3 -8.48 -4.59 -26.65
C VAL A 3 -7.60 -5.82 -26.56
N LYS A 4 -6.56 -5.76 -25.74
CA LYS A 4 -5.63 -6.87 -25.55
C LYS A 4 -5.68 -7.33 -24.11
N LYS A 5 -5.66 -8.65 -23.89
CA LYS A 5 -5.57 -9.22 -22.56
C LYS A 5 -4.13 -9.08 -22.04
N SER A 6 -4.00 -8.59 -20.83
CA SER A 6 -2.72 -8.52 -20.14
C SER A 6 -2.38 -9.88 -19.52
N HIS A 7 -1.17 -10.38 -19.79
CA HIS A 7 -0.72 -11.67 -19.29
C HIS A 7 0.39 -11.49 -18.24
N GLY A 8 0.40 -12.37 -17.24
CA GLY A 8 1.47 -12.43 -16.23
C GLY A 8 1.44 -11.33 -15.19
N ALA A 9 0.41 -10.48 -15.17
CA ALA A 9 0.26 -9.43 -14.17
C ALA A 9 -0.65 -9.91 -13.04
N LEU A 10 -0.20 -9.69 -11.79
CA LEU A 10 -0.99 -9.95 -10.59
C LEU A 10 -1.38 -8.62 -9.96
N LYS A 11 -2.65 -8.47 -9.63
CA LYS A 11 -3.09 -7.30 -8.87
C LYS A 11 -2.58 -7.41 -7.44
N ALA A 12 -1.95 -6.34 -6.95
CA ALA A 12 -1.45 -6.25 -5.60
C ALA A 12 -2.01 -5.00 -4.93
N SER A 13 -2.39 -5.12 -3.67
CA SER A 13 -2.85 -4.00 -2.87
C SER A 13 -2.33 -4.09 -1.45
N ALA A 14 -2.24 -2.94 -0.80
CA ALA A 14 -1.88 -2.86 0.61
C ALA A 14 -2.73 -1.81 1.29
N ILE A 15 -3.09 -2.06 2.53
CA ILE A 15 -3.78 -1.08 3.38
C ILE A 15 -2.95 -0.90 4.63
N ILE A 16 -2.56 0.35 4.90
CA ILE A 16 -1.80 0.74 6.07
C ILE A 16 -2.64 1.75 6.84
N ALA A 17 -3.10 1.36 8.03
CA ALA A 17 -3.86 2.26 8.87
C ALA A 17 -2.96 3.39 9.36
N LEU A 18 -3.45 4.63 9.30
CA LEU A 18 -2.72 5.79 9.78
C LEU A 18 -3.12 6.04 11.23
N GLY A 19 -2.39 5.40 12.14
CA GLY A 19 -2.62 5.52 13.56
C GLY A 19 -1.93 6.74 14.17
N GLY A 20 -2.01 6.87 15.48
CA GLY A 20 -1.50 8.01 16.22
C GLY A 20 0.00 8.25 16.14
N GLY A 21 0.76 7.33 15.53
CA GLY A 21 2.19 7.53 15.28
C GLY A 21 2.51 8.39 14.07
N PHE A 22 1.51 8.75 13.26
CA PHE A 22 1.71 9.58 12.09
C PHE A 22 1.28 11.01 12.40
N PRO A 23 2.21 11.98 12.40
CA PRO A 23 1.95 13.32 12.95
C PRO A 23 0.82 14.09 12.27
N GLN A 24 0.57 13.82 11.00
CA GLN A 24 -0.43 14.52 10.22
C GLN A 24 -1.81 13.85 10.30
N TYR A 25 -1.93 12.83 11.11
CA TYR A 25 -3.14 12.03 11.18
C TYR A 25 -4.36 12.83 11.65
N GLU A 26 -4.15 13.75 12.59
CA GLU A 26 -5.23 14.58 13.14
C GLU A 26 -5.56 15.78 12.27
N GLY A 27 -4.73 16.05 11.26
CA GLY A 27 -4.93 17.13 10.30
C GLY A 27 -5.11 16.60 8.90
N ASP A 28 -4.81 17.43 7.94
CA ASP A 28 -4.79 17.03 6.55
C ASP A 28 -3.55 16.20 6.26
N VAL A 29 -3.76 14.95 5.83
CA VAL A 29 -2.66 14.12 5.35
C VAL A 29 -2.16 14.69 4.03
N ASP A 30 -0.88 14.99 3.95
CA ASP A 30 -0.28 15.56 2.75
C ASP A 30 0.00 14.47 1.73
N LEU A 31 -0.98 14.23 0.85
CA LEU A 31 -0.85 13.24 -0.23
C LEU A 31 0.23 13.61 -1.23
N SER A 32 0.54 14.89 -1.38
CA SER A 32 1.61 15.33 -2.28
C SER A 32 2.97 14.86 -1.78
N GLU A 33 3.23 14.99 -0.48
CA GLU A 33 4.47 14.50 0.14
C GLU A 33 4.56 12.98 0.06
N ILE A 34 3.48 12.28 0.39
CA ILE A 34 3.40 10.83 0.27
C ILE A 34 3.66 10.40 -1.17
N GLY A 35 3.07 11.10 -2.15
CA GLY A 35 3.26 10.80 -3.55
C GLY A 35 4.70 10.96 -4.01
N GLN A 36 5.41 11.97 -3.54
CA GLN A 36 6.83 12.16 -3.84
C GLN A 36 7.67 11.01 -3.28
N TRP A 37 7.38 10.58 -2.06
CA TRP A 37 8.07 9.46 -1.45
C TRP A 37 7.80 8.17 -2.23
N ILE A 38 6.56 7.90 -2.61
CA ILE A 38 6.18 6.74 -3.40
C ILE A 38 6.92 6.73 -4.73
N ARG A 39 6.96 7.87 -5.41
CA ARG A 39 7.68 7.98 -6.69
C ARG A 39 9.14 7.61 -6.55
N SER A 40 9.80 8.14 -5.53
CA SER A 40 11.21 7.88 -5.28
C SER A 40 11.48 6.41 -4.96
N GLU A 41 10.73 5.84 -4.02
CA GLU A 41 10.94 4.46 -3.58
C GLU A 41 10.49 3.43 -4.61
N SER A 42 9.46 3.71 -5.40
CA SER A 42 8.98 2.76 -6.39
C SER A 42 10.02 2.46 -7.48
N ILE A 43 10.86 3.45 -7.81
CA ILE A 43 11.96 3.26 -8.76
C ILE A 43 12.93 2.21 -8.21
N ASP A 44 13.31 2.33 -6.95
CA ASP A 44 14.26 1.42 -6.31
C ASP A 44 13.72 0.00 -6.22
N HIS A 45 12.42 -0.17 -6.13
CA HIS A 45 11.76 -1.47 -6.05
C HIS A 45 11.25 -1.97 -7.40
N LYS A 46 11.47 -1.23 -8.48
CA LYS A 46 11.04 -1.57 -9.84
C LYS A 46 9.53 -1.79 -9.94
N LEU A 47 8.78 -0.96 -9.23
CA LEU A 47 7.33 -0.97 -9.26
C LEU A 47 6.82 0.19 -10.10
N ASP A 48 5.85 -0.10 -10.97
CA ASP A 48 5.24 0.89 -11.85
C ASP A 48 3.79 1.13 -11.49
N ASN A 49 3.34 2.35 -11.78
CA ASN A 49 1.91 2.68 -11.75
C ASN A 49 1.23 2.36 -10.41
N ILE A 50 1.86 2.81 -9.32
CA ILE A 50 1.24 2.69 -8.02
C ILE A 50 0.17 3.75 -7.86
N THR A 51 -1.06 3.31 -7.67
CA THR A 51 -2.17 4.17 -7.30
C THR A 51 -2.29 4.19 -5.79
N PHE A 52 -2.45 5.37 -5.21
CA PHE A 52 -2.59 5.50 -3.77
C PHE A 52 -3.68 6.50 -3.44
N PHE A 53 -4.39 6.23 -2.35
CA PHE A 53 -5.48 7.07 -1.92
C PHE A 53 -5.81 6.82 -0.44
N LEU A 54 -6.49 7.78 0.17
CA LEU A 54 -6.95 7.62 1.54
C LEU A 54 -8.33 6.98 1.56
N VAL A 55 -8.53 6.07 2.49
CA VAL A 55 -9.80 5.39 2.72
C VAL A 55 -10.16 5.47 4.19
N HIS A 56 -11.45 5.40 4.48
CA HIS A 56 -11.93 5.30 5.85
C HIS A 56 -12.24 3.84 6.15
N GLN A 57 -11.71 3.35 7.28
CA GLN A 57 -12.00 2.02 7.76
C GLN A 57 -12.78 2.10 9.07
N THR A 58 -13.77 1.22 9.21
CA THR A 58 -14.42 1.01 10.51
C THR A 58 -13.51 0.15 11.37
N CYS A 59 -13.30 0.55 12.61
CA CYS A 59 -12.53 -0.20 13.57
C CYS A 59 -13.47 -0.73 14.66
N GLN A 60 -13.57 -2.05 14.78
CA GLN A 60 -14.46 -2.69 15.76
C GLN A 60 -13.97 -2.48 17.20
N GLU A 61 -12.68 -2.26 17.39
CA GLU A 61 -12.09 -2.08 18.72
C GLU A 61 -12.34 -0.69 19.30
N LYS A 62 -12.68 0.28 18.45
CA LYS A 62 -13.02 1.62 18.89
C LYS A 62 -14.50 1.87 18.65
N LEU A 63 -15.26 2.01 19.72
CA LEU A 63 -16.67 2.30 19.66
C LEU A 63 -16.96 3.51 18.77
N GLY A 64 -17.55 3.26 17.59
CA GLY A 64 -18.01 4.30 16.68
C GLY A 64 -16.92 5.05 15.92
N GLY A 65 -15.68 4.56 15.92
CA GLY A 65 -14.57 5.22 15.24
C GLY A 65 -14.36 4.73 13.81
N SER A 66 -14.17 5.67 12.89
CA SER A 66 -13.53 5.37 11.61
C SER A 66 -12.06 5.76 11.70
N GLN A 67 -11.22 5.00 11.04
CA GLN A 67 -9.79 5.24 10.96
C GLN A 67 -9.42 5.53 9.53
N VAL A 68 -8.58 6.53 9.31
CA VAL A 68 -8.03 6.81 7.99
C VAL A 68 -6.92 5.81 7.71
N ALA A 69 -6.89 5.29 6.50
CA ALA A 69 -5.85 4.39 6.03
C ALA A 69 -5.35 4.82 4.66
N LEU A 70 -4.10 4.50 4.38
CA LEU A 70 -3.55 4.63 3.05
C LEU A 70 -3.70 3.31 2.32
N ARG A 71 -4.32 3.35 1.14
CA ARG A 71 -4.45 2.20 0.26
C ARG A 71 -3.54 2.37 -0.93
N LEU A 72 -2.78 1.31 -1.24
CA LEU A 72 -1.91 1.23 -2.41
C LEU A 72 -2.43 0.15 -3.34
N GLU A 73 -2.37 0.40 -4.63
CA GLU A 73 -2.72 -0.59 -5.65
C GLU A 73 -1.72 -0.56 -6.79
N THR A 74 -1.32 -1.72 -7.26
CA THR A 74 -0.45 -1.86 -8.42
C THR A 74 -0.65 -3.23 -9.06
N HIS A 75 0.02 -3.45 -10.18
CA HIS A 75 0.09 -4.75 -10.84
C HIS A 75 1.55 -5.20 -10.85
N LEU A 76 1.79 -6.42 -10.39
CA LEU A 76 3.11 -7.01 -10.36
C LEU A 76 3.34 -7.81 -11.64
N ARG A 77 4.51 -7.60 -12.25
CA ARG A 77 4.92 -8.32 -13.45
C ARG A 77 5.87 -9.44 -13.10
N GLY A 78 5.87 -10.50 -13.92
CA GLY A 78 6.79 -11.60 -13.79
C GLY A 78 6.20 -12.79 -13.09
N GLY A 79 7.01 -13.83 -13.01
CA GLY A 79 6.63 -15.09 -12.39
C GLY A 79 6.70 -15.04 -10.88
N ASP A 80 5.75 -15.69 -10.26
CA ASP A 80 5.78 -15.95 -8.84
C ASP A 80 6.92 -16.94 -8.51
N PRO A 81 7.65 -16.81 -7.39
CA PRO A 81 7.46 -15.91 -6.26
C PRO A 81 8.22 -14.59 -6.34
N TYR A 82 9.00 -14.37 -7.37
CA TYR A 82 9.97 -13.26 -7.43
C TYR A 82 9.32 -11.88 -7.49
N CYS A 83 8.13 -11.79 -8.06
CA CYS A 83 7.45 -10.50 -8.17
C CYS A 83 6.87 -10.01 -6.84
N ARG A 84 6.69 -10.89 -5.86
CA ARG A 84 6.08 -10.53 -4.57
C ARG A 84 7.06 -9.85 -3.63
N LYS A 85 8.31 -10.26 -3.64
CA LYS A 85 9.36 -9.73 -2.76
C LYS A 85 9.53 -8.22 -2.86
N PRO A 86 9.67 -7.63 -4.04
CA PRO A 86 9.79 -6.17 -4.15
C PRO A 86 8.60 -5.44 -3.57
N PHE A 87 7.39 -5.97 -3.74
CA PHE A 87 6.20 -5.35 -3.20
C PHE A 87 6.17 -5.39 -1.68
N PHE A 88 6.49 -6.53 -1.07
CA PHE A 88 6.59 -6.64 0.38
C PHE A 88 7.63 -5.68 0.95
N SER A 89 8.79 -5.62 0.32
CA SER A 89 9.86 -4.71 0.74
C SER A 89 9.43 -3.25 0.65
N PHE A 90 8.73 -2.89 -0.42
CA PHE A 90 8.18 -1.55 -0.59
C PHE A 90 7.17 -1.21 0.52
N VAL A 91 6.26 -2.14 0.83
CA VAL A 91 5.25 -1.93 1.88
C VAL A 91 5.92 -1.79 3.24
N GLU A 92 6.93 -2.59 3.55
CA GLU A 92 7.68 -2.46 4.81
C GLU A 92 8.32 -1.08 4.95
N LYS A 93 8.94 -0.57 3.89
CA LYS A 93 9.52 0.77 3.91
C LYS A 93 8.45 1.84 4.07
N MET A 94 7.32 1.67 3.41
CA MET A 94 6.18 2.59 3.57
C MET A 94 5.68 2.60 5.01
N MET A 95 5.59 1.43 5.65
CA MET A 95 5.22 1.33 7.06
C MET A 95 6.18 2.12 7.94
N GLY A 96 7.49 2.01 7.68
CA GLY A 96 8.50 2.80 8.39
C GLY A 96 8.34 4.31 8.17
N TYR A 97 8.10 4.70 6.93
CA TYR A 97 7.87 6.11 6.59
C TYR A 97 6.62 6.67 7.28
N LEU A 98 5.56 5.88 7.35
CA LEU A 98 4.31 6.29 7.99
C LEU A 98 4.29 6.03 9.49
N ASN A 99 5.37 5.46 10.03
CA ASN A 99 5.50 5.11 11.44
C ASN A 99 4.37 4.17 11.92
N GLN A 100 4.10 3.15 11.13
CA GLN A 100 3.08 2.14 11.41
C GLN A 100 3.72 0.76 11.52
N SER A 101 3.17 -0.10 12.35
CA SER A 101 3.73 -1.42 12.65
C SER A 101 3.00 -2.57 11.96
N CYS A 102 1.92 -2.30 11.26
CA CYS A 102 1.09 -3.34 10.65
C CYS A 102 0.57 -2.88 9.30
N ALA A 103 0.52 -3.80 8.34
CA ALA A 103 -0.12 -3.60 7.05
C ALA A 103 -0.81 -4.88 6.61
N HIS A 104 -1.89 -4.73 5.86
CA HIS A 104 -2.57 -5.84 5.21
C HIS A 104 -2.30 -5.79 3.73
N VAL A 105 -1.87 -6.91 3.16
CA VAL A 105 -1.48 -7.01 1.76
C VAL A 105 -2.28 -8.10 1.09
N GLN A 106 -2.75 -7.83 -0.13
CA GLN A 106 -3.41 -8.82 -0.96
C GLN A 106 -2.70 -8.87 -2.31
N ILE A 107 -2.28 -10.07 -2.71
CA ILE A 107 -1.66 -10.30 -4.02
C ILE A 107 -2.40 -11.45 -4.69
N GLY A 108 -3.09 -11.14 -5.78
CA GLY A 108 -3.98 -12.10 -6.40
C GLY A 108 -5.05 -12.54 -5.40
N GLY A 109 -5.15 -13.85 -5.15
CA GLY A 109 -6.07 -14.40 -4.17
C GLY A 109 -5.49 -14.57 -2.77
N ASP A 110 -4.22 -14.23 -2.56
CA ASP A 110 -3.54 -14.45 -1.29
C ASP A 110 -3.57 -13.20 -0.42
N VAL A 111 -3.83 -13.39 0.87
CA VAL A 111 -3.91 -12.31 1.85
C VAL A 111 -2.79 -12.48 2.87
N TYR A 112 -2.09 -11.39 3.16
CA TYR A 112 -0.95 -11.37 4.08
C TYR A 112 -1.12 -10.27 5.10
N ARG A 113 -0.54 -10.48 6.26
CA ARG A 113 -0.37 -9.44 7.28
C ARG A 113 1.12 -9.23 7.50
N ILE A 114 1.59 -8.00 7.34
CA ILE A 114 2.97 -7.63 7.62
C ILE A 114 3.02 -6.94 8.98
N GLU A 115 3.89 -7.40 9.84
CA GLU A 115 4.15 -6.78 11.14
C GLU A 115 5.63 -6.49 11.26
N LEU A 116 5.93 -5.29 11.72
CA LEU A 116 7.31 -4.88 12.02
C LEU A 116 7.65 -5.17 13.49
#